data_a99fc9bf0eee838dfbf80408515a5186
#
_entry.id   a99fc9bf0eee838dfbf80408515a5186
#
_cell.length_a   1.000
_cell.length_b   1.000
_cell.length_c   1.000
_cell.angle_alpha   90.00
_cell.angle_beta   90.00
_cell.angle_gamma   90.00
#
_symmetry.space_group_name_H-M   'P 1'
#
loop_
_entity.id
_entity.type
_entity.pdbx_description
1 polymer ?
#
loop_
_entity_poly.entity_id
_entity_poly.type
_entity_poly.pdbx_seq_one_letter_code
_entity_poly.pdbx_strand_id
1 'polypeptide(L)'
;MESGQLQRRLGLTSAVSITVGAVIGSGIFLKPLKVAQSLPSEEAIYLMWVGLGLVCLFGAFAYAELGAMFPQAGGQYAFLREGWGRFVSFLYGWTFFWVINAGTVAALALGFAENLLPVFGVEI
;
A
#
# COMPACT_ATOMS: atom_id res chain seq x y z
N MET A 1 26.33 5.19 25.19
CA MET A 1 25.42 4.63 24.22
C MET A 1 24.66 5.81 23.63
N GLU A 2 25.09 6.31 22.45
CA GLU A 2 24.39 7.41 21.80
C GLU A 2 22.99 6.90 21.41
N SER A 3 21.99 7.60 21.91
CA SER A 3 20.59 7.38 21.52
C SER A 3 20.48 7.57 20.02
N GLY A 4 20.21 6.51 19.26
CA GLY A 4 20.03 6.54 17.82
C GLY A 4 18.81 7.38 17.44
N GLN A 5 18.93 8.68 17.52
CA GLN A 5 17.91 9.60 17.05
C GLN A 5 17.89 9.53 15.52
N LEU A 6 16.75 9.18 14.97
CA LEU A 6 16.52 9.21 13.52
C LEU A 6 16.80 10.63 13.01
N GLN A 7 17.81 10.76 12.16
CA GLN A 7 18.14 12.06 11.57
C GLN A 7 17.15 12.39 10.46
N ARG A 8 16.54 13.58 10.53
CA ARG A 8 15.71 14.12 9.44
C ARG A 8 16.58 14.49 8.23
N ARG A 9 16.78 13.54 7.31
CA ARG A 9 17.55 13.75 6.06
C ARG A 9 16.68 13.72 4.80
N LEU A 10 15.44 13.25 4.90
CA LEU A 10 14.54 13.17 3.76
C LEU A 10 13.76 14.47 3.61
N GLY A 11 13.92 15.13 2.48
CA GLY A 11 13.09 16.27 2.08
C GLY A 11 11.71 15.84 1.58
N LEU A 12 10.81 16.79 1.41
CA LEU A 12 9.44 16.55 0.92
C LEU A 12 9.43 15.82 -0.42
N THR A 13 10.27 16.21 -1.36
CA THR A 13 10.36 15.58 -2.69
C THR A 13 10.73 14.11 -2.60
N SER A 14 11.73 13.77 -1.76
CA SER A 14 12.13 12.37 -1.55
C SER A 14 11.01 11.56 -0.90
N ALA A 15 10.32 12.11 0.09
CA ALA A 15 9.20 11.45 0.75
C ALA A 15 8.05 11.19 -0.24
N VAL A 16 7.68 12.17 -1.05
CA VAL A 16 6.65 12.02 -2.10
C VAL A 16 7.07 10.97 -3.12
N SER A 17 8.31 11.00 -3.62
CA SER A 17 8.79 10.03 -4.62
C SER A 17 8.77 8.59 -4.10
N ILE A 18 9.19 8.38 -2.85
CA ILE A 18 9.14 7.05 -2.21
C ILE A 18 7.69 6.58 -2.05
N THR A 19 6.80 7.47 -1.60
CA THR A 19 5.38 7.12 -1.40
C THR A 19 4.71 6.78 -2.74
N VAL A 20 4.92 7.60 -3.77
CA VAL A 20 4.39 7.34 -5.12
C VAL A 20 4.92 6.01 -5.66
N GLY A 21 6.23 5.76 -5.52
CA GLY A 21 6.84 4.49 -5.94
C GLY A 21 6.28 3.27 -5.19
N ALA A 22 5.96 3.42 -3.90
CA ALA A 22 5.35 2.35 -3.11
C ALA A 22 3.88 2.08 -3.48
N VAL A 23 3.14 3.12 -3.90
CA VAL A 23 1.73 3.00 -4.32
C VAL A 23 1.61 2.41 -5.73
N ILE A 24 2.53 2.76 -6.64
CA ILE A 24 2.56 2.21 -7.99
C ILE A 24 3.08 0.77 -7.93
N GLY A 25 2.16 -0.17 -7.84
CA GLY A 25 2.45 -1.60 -7.85
C GLY A 25 1.97 -2.28 -9.15
N SER A 26 2.11 -3.59 -9.22
CA SER A 26 1.64 -4.42 -10.37
C SER A 26 0.14 -4.27 -10.64
N GLY A 27 -0.64 -3.86 -9.64
CA GLY A 27 -2.09 -3.71 -9.76
C GLY A 27 -2.52 -2.71 -10.83
N ILE A 28 -1.77 -1.63 -11.06
CA ILE A 28 -2.12 -0.63 -12.07
C ILE A 28 -2.04 -1.18 -13.50
N PHE A 29 -1.22 -2.20 -13.73
CA PHE A 29 -1.09 -2.84 -15.05
C PHE A 29 -2.08 -3.98 -15.26
N LEU A 30 -2.48 -4.69 -14.20
CA LEU A 30 -3.29 -5.90 -14.30
C LEU A 30 -4.79 -5.67 -14.03
N LYS A 31 -5.11 -4.73 -13.17
CA LYS A 31 -6.49 -4.53 -12.68
C LYS A 31 -7.41 -3.72 -13.60
N PRO A 32 -6.96 -2.67 -14.31
CA PRO A 32 -7.86 -1.84 -15.12
C PRO A 32 -8.62 -2.64 -16.16
N LEU A 33 -7.97 -3.56 -16.85
CA LEU A 33 -8.62 -4.42 -17.85
C LEU A 33 -9.69 -5.32 -17.22
N LYS A 34 -9.39 -5.98 -16.10
CA LYS A 34 -10.36 -6.84 -15.40
C LYS A 34 -11.56 -6.06 -14.89
N VAL A 35 -11.33 -4.85 -14.39
CA VAL A 35 -12.40 -3.95 -13.93
C VAL A 35 -13.27 -3.50 -15.11
N ALA A 36 -12.65 -3.11 -16.21
CA ALA A 36 -13.38 -2.71 -17.42
C ALA A 36 -14.28 -3.83 -17.97
N GLN A 37 -13.80 -5.09 -17.90
CA GLN A 37 -14.58 -6.26 -18.32
C GLN A 37 -15.73 -6.62 -17.36
N SER A 38 -15.66 -6.18 -16.11
CA SER A 38 -16.64 -6.51 -15.07
C SER A 38 -17.76 -5.49 -14.93
N LEU A 39 -17.62 -4.32 -15.52
CA LEU A 39 -18.58 -3.23 -15.40
C LEU A 39 -19.42 -3.07 -16.69
N PRO A 40 -20.72 -2.75 -16.54
CA PRO A 40 -21.65 -2.76 -17.68
C PRO A 40 -21.50 -1.55 -18.62
N SER A 41 -20.85 -0.47 -18.19
CA SER A 41 -20.71 0.75 -18.97
C SER A 41 -19.41 1.50 -18.66
N GLU A 42 -18.95 2.29 -19.62
CA GLU A 42 -17.77 3.16 -19.46
C GLU A 42 -17.97 4.20 -18.35
N GLU A 43 -19.17 4.73 -18.22
CA GLU A 43 -19.52 5.69 -17.15
C GLU A 43 -19.34 5.08 -15.76
N ALA A 44 -19.74 3.82 -15.59
CA ALA A 44 -19.57 3.10 -14.33
C ALA A 44 -18.09 2.91 -13.99
N ILE A 45 -17.22 2.70 -14.98
CA ILE A 45 -15.77 2.61 -14.79
C ILE A 45 -15.21 3.92 -14.28
N TYR A 46 -15.56 5.05 -14.91
CA TYR A 46 -15.09 6.37 -14.47
C TYR A 46 -15.60 6.73 -13.09
N LEU A 47 -16.88 6.52 -12.82
CA LEU A 47 -17.46 6.78 -11.50
C LEU A 47 -16.80 5.95 -10.41
N MET A 48 -16.50 4.69 -10.68
CA MET A 48 -15.79 3.82 -9.74
C MET A 48 -14.38 4.36 -9.45
N TRP A 49 -13.60 4.70 -10.48
CA TRP A 49 -12.24 5.20 -10.28
C TRP A 49 -12.20 6.55 -9.54
N VAL A 50 -13.09 7.47 -9.90
CA VAL A 50 -13.20 8.77 -9.21
C VAL A 50 -13.69 8.58 -7.78
N GLY A 51 -14.70 7.76 -7.57
CA GLY A 51 -15.24 7.48 -6.23
C GLY A 51 -14.22 6.83 -5.31
N LEU A 52 -13.51 5.80 -5.78
CA LEU A 52 -12.44 5.18 -5.00
C LEU A 52 -11.27 6.14 -4.77
N GLY A 53 -10.93 6.97 -5.76
CA GLY A 53 -9.91 8.00 -5.61
C GLY A 53 -10.25 8.99 -4.49
N LEU A 54 -11.49 9.44 -4.40
CA LEU A 54 -11.97 10.31 -3.31
C LEU A 54 -11.90 9.62 -1.94
N VAL A 55 -12.33 8.36 -1.85
CA VAL A 55 -12.23 7.59 -0.59
C VAL A 55 -10.76 7.45 -0.17
N CYS A 56 -9.87 7.12 -1.09
CA CYS A 56 -8.43 7.06 -0.83
C CYS A 56 -7.85 8.41 -0.38
N LEU A 57 -8.32 9.51 -0.96
CA LEU A 57 -7.90 10.86 -0.58
C LEU A 57 -8.29 11.18 0.87
N PHE A 58 -9.52 10.90 1.28
CA PHE A 58 -9.94 11.07 2.68
C PHE A 58 -9.14 10.19 3.63
N GLY A 59 -8.86 8.94 3.24
CA GLY A 59 -7.96 8.06 4.00
C GLY A 59 -6.55 8.65 4.13
N ALA A 60 -6.01 9.22 3.06
CA ALA A 60 -4.70 9.85 3.09
C ALA A 60 -4.64 11.07 4.03
N PHE A 61 -5.69 11.89 4.08
CA PHE A 61 -5.78 13.00 5.04
C PHE A 61 -5.80 12.50 6.49
N ALA A 62 -6.56 11.46 6.80
CA ALA A 62 -6.58 10.86 8.13
C ALA A 62 -5.19 10.34 8.54
N TYR A 63 -4.49 9.67 7.63
CA TYR A 63 -3.12 9.21 7.88
C TYR A 63 -2.12 10.36 8.01
N ALA A 64 -2.29 11.43 7.26
CA ALA A 64 -1.44 12.62 7.36
C ALA A 64 -1.58 13.30 8.72
N GLU A 65 -2.82 13.39 9.24
CA GLU A 65 -3.10 13.92 10.56
C GLU A 65 -2.48 13.05 11.66
N LEU A 66 -2.70 11.72 11.61
CA LEU A 66 -2.09 10.77 12.54
C LEU A 66 -0.56 10.84 12.51
N GLY A 67 0.04 10.96 11.32
CA GLY A 67 1.47 11.11 11.16
C GLY A 67 2.02 12.41 11.74
N ALA A 68 1.25 13.50 11.69
CA ALA A 68 1.59 14.76 12.32
C ALA A 68 1.48 14.71 13.86
N MET A 69 0.47 14.00 14.38
CA MET A 69 0.25 13.82 15.82
C MET A 69 1.29 12.88 16.46
N PHE A 70 1.67 11.82 15.74
CA PHE A 70 2.58 10.78 16.24
C PHE A 70 3.81 10.62 15.33
N PRO A 71 4.77 11.54 15.38
CA PRO A 71 5.95 11.53 14.50
C PRO A 71 6.99 10.47 14.87
N GLN A 72 6.59 9.42 15.59
CA GLN A 72 7.47 8.34 16.03
C GLN A 72 7.65 7.29 14.91
N ALA A 73 8.77 6.59 14.92
CA ALA A 73 8.98 5.44 14.05
C ALA A 73 7.99 4.32 14.42
N GLY A 74 7.38 3.70 13.38
CA GLY A 74 6.45 2.59 13.58
C GLY A 74 5.17 2.67 12.73
N GLY A 75 4.88 3.82 12.12
CA GLY A 75 3.73 4.00 11.23
C GLY A 75 2.42 3.51 11.83
N GLN A 76 1.66 2.70 11.10
CA GLN A 76 0.35 2.17 11.55
C GLN A 76 0.40 1.42 12.88
N TYR A 77 1.50 0.72 13.16
CA TYR A 77 1.67 0.03 14.44
C TYR A 77 1.65 1.02 15.61
N ALA A 78 2.35 2.16 15.48
CA ALA A 78 2.39 3.19 16.51
C ALA A 78 1.00 3.81 16.71
N PHE A 79 0.27 4.11 15.64
CA PHE A 79 -1.09 4.67 15.72
C PHE A 79 -2.07 3.73 16.43
N LEU A 80 -2.01 2.44 16.08
CA LEU A 80 -2.85 1.43 16.73
C LEU A 80 -2.49 1.23 18.21
N ARG A 81 -1.21 1.34 18.55
CA ARG A 81 -0.75 1.22 19.92
C ARG A 81 -1.28 2.34 20.82
N GLU A 82 -1.28 3.55 20.31
CA GLU A 82 -1.79 4.73 21.04
C GLU A 82 -3.33 4.73 21.13
N GLY A 83 -4.02 4.37 20.05
CA GLY A 83 -5.49 4.41 20.00
C GLY A 83 -6.16 3.19 20.62
N TRP A 84 -5.64 1.99 20.42
CA TRP A 84 -6.31 0.71 20.77
C TRP A 84 -5.49 -0.17 21.72
N GLY A 85 -4.29 0.28 22.07
CA GLY A 85 -3.42 -0.39 23.03
C GLY A 85 -2.55 -1.51 22.44
N ARG A 86 -1.77 -2.13 23.35
CA ARG A 86 -0.68 -3.06 22.99
C ARG A 86 -1.16 -4.34 22.33
N PHE A 87 -2.34 -4.85 22.70
CA PHE A 87 -2.85 -6.10 22.17
C PHE A 87 -3.24 -5.97 20.69
N VAL A 88 -3.98 -4.93 20.34
CA VAL A 88 -4.42 -4.69 18.96
C VAL A 88 -3.22 -4.38 18.06
N SER A 89 -2.27 -3.59 18.51
CA SER A 89 -1.05 -3.32 17.74
C SER A 89 -0.20 -4.58 17.54
N PHE A 90 -0.13 -5.48 18.53
CA PHE A 90 0.53 -6.77 18.37
C PHE A 90 -0.16 -7.64 17.32
N LEU A 91 -1.48 -7.78 17.38
CA LEU A 91 -2.25 -8.53 16.39
C LEU A 91 -2.05 -7.96 14.97
N TYR A 92 -2.06 -6.64 14.84
CA TYR A 92 -1.77 -5.98 13.56
C TYR A 92 -0.37 -6.34 13.06
N GLY A 93 0.67 -6.20 13.87
CA GLY A 93 2.05 -6.51 13.50
C GLY A 93 2.23 -7.99 13.10
N TRP A 94 1.60 -8.90 13.84
CA TRP A 94 1.58 -10.33 13.55
C TRP A 94 0.92 -10.63 12.20
N THR A 95 -0.29 -10.10 11.99
CA THR A 95 -1.04 -10.28 10.74
C THR A 95 -0.30 -9.65 9.55
N PHE A 96 0.27 -8.47 9.76
CA PHE A 96 1.05 -7.78 8.72
C PHE A 96 2.25 -8.61 8.28
N PHE A 97 2.99 -9.18 9.21
CA PHE A 97 4.17 -9.98 8.91
C PHE A 97 3.82 -11.29 8.19
N TRP A 98 2.93 -12.08 8.78
CA TRP A 98 2.64 -13.43 8.29
C TRP A 98 1.67 -13.49 7.11
N VAL A 99 0.69 -12.61 7.06
CA VAL A 99 -0.37 -12.67 6.05
C VAL A 99 -0.15 -11.62 4.97
N ILE A 100 -0.06 -10.34 5.35
CA ILE A 100 -0.04 -9.27 4.36
C ILE A 100 1.29 -9.27 3.62
N ASN A 101 2.41 -9.29 4.32
CA ASN A 101 3.73 -9.22 3.70
C ASN A 101 4.04 -10.47 2.88
N ALA A 102 3.81 -11.66 3.43
CA ALA A 102 3.99 -12.93 2.72
C ALA A 102 3.06 -13.04 1.50
N GLY A 103 1.78 -12.67 1.65
CA GLY A 103 0.82 -12.65 0.56
C GLY A 103 1.18 -11.67 -0.55
N THR A 104 1.68 -10.49 -0.20
CA THR A 104 2.14 -9.48 -1.18
C THR A 104 3.33 -10.00 -1.98
N VAL A 105 4.32 -10.60 -1.33
CA VAL A 105 5.49 -11.20 -2.03
C VAL A 105 5.04 -12.33 -2.96
N ALA A 106 4.16 -13.21 -2.50
CA ALA A 106 3.63 -14.30 -3.31
C ALA A 106 2.84 -13.77 -4.53
N ALA A 107 1.99 -12.77 -4.35
CA ALA A 107 1.24 -12.15 -5.45
C ALA A 107 2.14 -11.46 -6.48
N LEU A 108 3.21 -10.79 -6.04
CA LEU A 108 4.19 -10.19 -6.94
C LEU A 108 4.97 -11.26 -7.71
N ALA A 109 5.37 -12.35 -7.04
CA ALA A 109 6.08 -13.46 -7.68
C ALA A 109 5.21 -14.14 -8.75
N LEU A 110 3.93 -14.38 -8.46
CA LEU A 110 2.98 -14.94 -9.42
C LEU A 110 2.77 -13.98 -10.61
N GLY A 111 2.52 -12.70 -10.35
CA GLY A 111 2.36 -11.72 -11.41
C GLY A 111 3.62 -11.57 -12.29
N PHE A 112 4.80 -11.71 -11.72
CA PHE A 112 6.05 -11.74 -12.46
C PHE A 112 6.13 -13.01 -13.33
N ALA A 113 5.85 -14.17 -12.77
CA ALA A 113 5.88 -15.45 -13.48
C ALA A 113 4.89 -15.46 -14.65
N GLU A 114 3.64 -15.06 -14.43
CA GLU A 114 2.58 -14.99 -15.46
C GLU A 114 2.95 -14.10 -16.65
N ASN A 115 3.72 -13.05 -16.43
CA ASN A 115 4.13 -12.13 -17.51
C ASN A 115 5.47 -12.53 -18.15
N LEU A 116 6.35 -13.21 -17.44
CA LEU A 116 7.68 -13.57 -17.93
C LEU A 116 7.68 -14.90 -18.68
N LEU A 117 6.97 -15.91 -18.19
CA LEU A 117 7.01 -17.26 -18.77
C LEU A 117 6.53 -17.34 -20.22
N PRO A 118 5.48 -16.61 -20.64
CA PRO A 118 5.08 -16.58 -22.04
C PRO A 118 6.17 -16.02 -22.99
N VAL A 119 7.03 -15.11 -22.48
CA VAL A 119 8.16 -14.57 -23.27
C VAL A 119 9.18 -15.66 -23.62
N PHE A 120 9.30 -16.67 -22.78
CA PHE A 120 10.15 -17.84 -23.01
C PHE A 120 9.42 -19.04 -23.66
N GLY A 121 8.16 -18.84 -24.09
CA GLY A 121 7.37 -19.90 -24.72
C GLY A 121 6.85 -20.97 -23.74
N VAL A 122 6.83 -20.66 -22.47
CA VAL A 122 6.28 -21.55 -21.41
C VAL A 122 4.85 -21.10 -21.15
N GLU A 123 3.86 -21.91 -21.55
CA GLU A 123 2.45 -21.71 -21.21
C GLU A 123 2.17 -22.31 -19.81
N ILE A 124 1.41 -21.56 -18.97
CA ILE A 124 0.97 -21.99 -17.64
C ILE A 124 -0.47 -22.39 -17.70
#